data_1b89c6f6360d59c81bef8581ed296cf1
#
_entry.id   1b89c6f6360d59c81bef8581ed296cf1
#
_cell.length_a   1.000
_cell.length_b   1.000
_cell.length_c   1.000
_cell.angle_alpha   90.00
_cell.angle_beta   90.00
_cell.angle_gamma   90.00
#
_symmetry.space_group_name_H-M   'P 1'
#
loop_
_entity.id
_entity.type
_entity.pdbx_description
1 polymer ?
#
loop_
_entity_poly.entity_id
_entity_poly.type
_entity_poly.pdbx_seq_one_letter_code
_entity_poly.pdbx_strand_id
1 'polypeptide(L)'
;MTERKHPVPTVDLIIEVALPDGRPGLVLIERKNAPAGWALPGGFVEYGETLEQAAVREAREETSLEVRLIQQFHTYSDPGRDPRLHTVSTVFIAAASGQPRGGDDAGQARIFSREEITFPLAFDHSQILKDYFVWRDSQPKIPGGEVEDRESTSLWPEAREDNGELKEEDLVELTRVWSLAEAEVIKSFLGSNGLMCLLKGQIVHSIYPFTLDGLGETLVLVLKKDFDRAKELLEDYTTSRSDQ
;
A
#
# COMPACT_ATOMS: atom_id res chain seq x y z
N MET A 1 -40.26 -15.31 0.03
CA MET A 1 -38.90 -15.20 -0.51
C MET A 1 -37.96 -15.09 0.69
N THR A 2 -37.10 -16.06 0.93
CA THR A 2 -36.08 -15.97 2.00
C THR A 2 -35.09 -14.89 1.59
N GLU A 3 -35.00 -13.86 2.39
CA GLU A 3 -34.02 -12.77 2.20
C GLU A 3 -32.61 -13.38 2.22
N ARG A 4 -31.87 -13.24 1.12
CA ARG A 4 -30.49 -13.69 1.05
C ARG A 4 -29.64 -12.79 1.92
N LYS A 5 -29.05 -13.33 2.98
CA LYS A 5 -28.02 -12.63 3.76
C LYS A 5 -26.72 -12.61 2.96
N HIS A 6 -26.15 -11.44 2.78
CA HIS A 6 -24.86 -11.26 2.12
C HIS A 6 -23.82 -10.78 3.13
N PRO A 7 -22.56 -11.16 3.01
CA PRO A 7 -21.50 -10.53 3.77
C PRO A 7 -21.46 -9.02 3.49
N VAL A 8 -21.08 -8.24 4.48
CA VAL A 8 -20.98 -6.78 4.38
C VAL A 8 -19.55 -6.39 4.13
N PRO A 9 -19.26 -5.59 3.08
CA PRO A 9 -17.91 -5.12 2.82
C PRO A 9 -17.45 -4.11 3.86
N THR A 10 -16.20 -4.26 4.30
CA THR A 10 -15.53 -3.34 5.21
C THR A 10 -14.09 -3.09 4.72
N VAL A 11 -13.46 -2.07 5.26
CA VAL A 11 -12.03 -1.79 5.10
C VAL A 11 -11.37 -1.68 6.46
N ASP A 12 -10.12 -2.11 6.57
CA ASP A 12 -9.26 -1.85 7.73
C ASP A 12 -7.93 -1.28 7.23
N LEU A 13 -7.27 -0.44 8.02
CA LEU A 13 -6.03 0.22 7.65
C LEU A 13 -4.89 -0.08 8.62
N ILE A 14 -3.75 -0.45 8.06
CA ILE A 14 -2.47 -0.46 8.75
C ILE A 14 -1.78 0.87 8.40
N ILE A 15 -1.98 1.88 9.26
CA ILE A 15 -1.42 3.23 9.02
C ILE A 15 -0.06 3.31 9.67
N GLU A 16 0.99 3.39 8.85
CA GLU A 16 2.37 3.59 9.28
C GLU A 16 2.66 5.09 9.48
N VAL A 17 3.25 5.41 10.62
CA VAL A 17 3.74 6.77 10.94
C VAL A 17 5.18 6.64 11.43
N ALA A 18 6.08 7.51 10.98
CA ALA A 18 7.46 7.50 11.46
C ALA A 18 7.53 7.91 12.93
N LEU A 19 8.17 7.07 13.75
CA LEU A 19 8.51 7.40 15.13
C LEU A 19 9.76 8.29 15.16
N PRO A 20 10.03 9.00 16.27
CA PRO A 20 11.21 9.86 16.41
C PRO A 20 12.55 9.16 16.18
N ASP A 21 12.60 7.85 16.37
CA ASP A 21 13.77 7.01 16.13
C ASP A 21 13.85 6.43 14.71
N GLY A 22 12.96 6.88 13.81
CA GLY A 22 12.90 6.46 12.41
C GLY A 22 12.23 5.09 12.18
N ARG A 23 11.81 4.39 13.23
CA ARG A 23 11.04 3.14 13.09
C ARG A 23 9.59 3.43 12.71
N PRO A 24 8.89 2.51 12.02
CA PRO A 24 7.46 2.65 11.82
C PRO A 24 6.70 2.41 13.12
N GLY A 25 5.83 3.35 13.47
CA GLY A 25 4.76 3.16 14.43
C GLY A 25 3.45 2.89 13.70
N LEU A 26 2.52 2.23 14.36
CA LEU A 26 1.20 1.91 13.83
C LEU A 26 0.12 2.69 14.57
N VAL A 27 -0.82 3.25 13.83
CA VAL A 27 -1.97 3.94 14.41
C VAL A 27 -3.04 2.92 14.79
N LEU A 28 -3.44 2.93 16.05
CA LEU A 28 -4.60 2.19 16.54
C LEU A 28 -5.62 3.15 17.16
N ILE A 29 -6.88 2.76 17.09
CA ILE A 29 -8.00 3.47 17.71
C ILE A 29 -8.54 2.68 18.90
N GLU A 30 -9.01 3.39 19.93
CA GLU A 30 -9.75 2.79 21.04
C GLU A 30 -11.25 2.84 20.74
N ARG A 31 -11.86 1.67 20.62
CA ARG A 31 -13.29 1.54 20.33
C ARG A 31 -14.13 1.76 21.59
N LYS A 32 -15.13 2.65 21.50
CA LYS A 32 -16.13 2.85 22.55
C LYS A 32 -17.23 1.77 22.52
N ASN A 33 -17.54 1.28 21.31
CA ASN A 33 -18.62 0.31 21.08
C ASN A 33 -18.09 -1.12 20.99
N ALA A 34 -18.93 -2.10 21.31
CA ALA A 34 -18.58 -3.52 21.25
C ALA A 34 -18.28 -3.98 19.79
N PRO A 35 -17.25 -4.83 19.63
CA PRO A 35 -16.26 -5.24 20.61
C PRO A 35 -15.36 -4.05 21.00
N ALA A 36 -15.26 -3.80 22.31
CA ALA A 36 -14.42 -2.74 22.86
C ALA A 36 -12.94 -3.14 22.88
N GLY A 37 -12.06 -2.15 22.85
CA GLY A 37 -10.61 -2.33 22.89
C GLY A 37 -9.92 -1.63 21.74
N TRP A 38 -8.61 -1.83 21.64
CA TRP A 38 -7.83 -1.28 20.55
C TRP A 38 -8.08 -2.03 19.24
N ALA A 39 -8.12 -1.29 18.14
CA ALA A 39 -8.39 -1.82 16.80
C ALA A 39 -7.57 -1.07 15.75
N LEU A 40 -7.44 -1.64 14.57
CA LEU A 40 -7.07 -0.92 13.37
C LEU A 40 -8.18 0.08 13.02
N PRO A 41 -7.85 1.27 12.49
CA PRO A 41 -8.85 2.15 11.88
C PRO A 41 -9.55 1.46 10.73
N GLY A 42 -10.86 1.70 10.59
CA GLY A 42 -11.64 1.10 9.52
C GLY A 42 -13.12 0.99 9.83
N GLY A 43 -13.90 0.70 8.79
CA GLY A 43 -15.34 0.63 8.90
C GLY A 43 -16.04 0.07 7.68
N PHE A 44 -17.34 0.34 7.60
CA PHE A 44 -18.17 -0.14 6.50
C PHE A 44 -17.93 0.67 5.23
N VAL A 45 -17.99 -0.03 4.09
CA VAL A 45 -18.02 0.61 2.79
C VAL A 45 -19.42 1.17 2.55
N GLU A 46 -19.53 2.45 2.27
CA GLU A 46 -20.79 3.09 1.96
C GLU A 46 -21.22 2.84 0.50
N TYR A 47 -22.54 2.93 0.26
CA TYR A 47 -23.06 2.73 -1.08
C TYR A 47 -22.56 3.83 -2.02
N GLY A 48 -21.89 3.41 -3.10
CA GLY A 48 -21.38 4.32 -4.13
C GLY A 48 -19.92 4.76 -3.95
N GLU A 49 -19.25 4.34 -2.89
CA GLU A 49 -17.80 4.57 -2.74
C GLU A 49 -16.97 3.32 -3.11
N THR A 50 -15.73 3.55 -3.50
CA THR A 50 -14.76 2.46 -3.70
C THR A 50 -14.13 2.07 -2.36
N LEU A 51 -13.44 0.91 -2.30
CA LEU A 51 -12.73 0.47 -1.10
C LEU A 51 -11.65 1.49 -0.68
N GLU A 52 -10.96 2.09 -1.65
CA GLU A 52 -9.93 3.11 -1.40
C GLU A 52 -10.55 4.40 -0.84
N GLN A 53 -11.71 4.81 -1.34
CA GLN A 53 -12.44 5.98 -0.82
C GLN A 53 -12.90 5.72 0.61
N ALA A 54 -13.48 4.54 0.89
CA ALA A 54 -13.85 4.12 2.23
C ALA A 54 -12.66 4.15 3.18
N ALA A 55 -11.51 3.58 2.76
CA ALA A 55 -10.30 3.55 3.57
C ALA A 55 -9.79 4.96 3.92
N VAL A 56 -9.73 5.87 2.95
CA VAL A 56 -9.29 7.26 3.21
C VAL A 56 -10.28 8.00 4.11
N ARG A 57 -11.60 7.83 3.89
CA ARG A 57 -12.64 8.44 4.72
C ARG A 57 -12.56 7.95 6.17
N GLU A 58 -12.52 6.63 6.41
CA GLU A 58 -12.44 6.04 7.74
C GLU A 58 -11.16 6.48 8.49
N ALA A 59 -10.01 6.48 7.80
CA ALA A 59 -8.77 6.97 8.39
C ALA A 59 -8.91 8.42 8.90
N ARG A 60 -9.51 9.29 8.09
CA ARG A 60 -9.72 10.69 8.44
C ARG A 60 -10.72 10.85 9.58
N GLU A 61 -11.85 10.13 9.54
CA GLU A 61 -12.90 10.20 10.56
C GLU A 61 -12.43 9.70 11.92
N GLU A 62 -11.71 8.57 11.96
CA GLU A 62 -11.32 7.93 13.20
C GLU A 62 -9.98 8.42 13.77
N THR A 63 -9.09 8.96 12.92
CA THR A 63 -7.74 9.35 13.35
C THR A 63 -7.39 10.80 13.09
N SER A 64 -8.20 11.54 12.33
CA SER A 64 -7.92 12.91 11.83
C SER A 64 -6.63 13.01 11.00
N LEU A 65 -6.12 11.90 10.48
CA LEU A 65 -4.95 11.86 9.61
C LEU A 65 -5.36 11.84 8.14
N GLU A 66 -4.63 12.61 7.33
CA GLU A 66 -4.65 12.43 5.88
C GLU A 66 -3.68 11.30 5.54
N VAL A 67 -4.21 10.24 4.96
CA VAL A 67 -3.43 9.04 4.63
C VAL A 67 -3.17 8.95 3.14
N ARG A 68 -2.00 8.43 2.79
CA ARG A 68 -1.69 7.98 1.45
C ARG A 68 -1.69 6.46 1.44
N LEU A 69 -2.63 5.87 0.71
CA LEU A 69 -2.66 4.43 0.52
C LEU A 69 -1.40 3.98 -0.25
N ILE A 70 -0.73 2.95 0.27
CA ILE A 70 0.47 2.38 -0.35
C ILE A 70 0.06 1.19 -1.22
N GLN A 71 -0.67 0.25 -0.63
CA GLN A 71 -1.14 -0.94 -1.34
C GLN A 71 -2.30 -1.60 -0.60
N GLN A 72 -3.08 -2.40 -1.33
CA GLN A 72 -3.96 -3.39 -0.72
C GLN A 72 -3.07 -4.52 -0.16
N PHE A 73 -3.28 -4.87 1.11
CA PHE A 73 -2.49 -5.88 1.78
C PHE A 73 -3.10 -7.27 1.59
N HIS A 74 -4.27 -7.48 2.18
CA HIS A 74 -4.98 -8.77 2.14
C HIS A 74 -6.47 -8.57 2.38
N THR A 75 -7.29 -9.59 2.08
CA THR A 75 -8.71 -9.60 2.40
C THR A 75 -9.00 -10.69 3.43
N TYR A 76 -9.66 -10.31 4.53
CA TYR A 76 -10.05 -11.20 5.62
C TYR A 76 -11.56 -11.41 5.59
N SER A 77 -11.98 -12.68 5.50
CA SER A 77 -13.39 -13.03 5.25
C SER A 77 -13.91 -14.19 6.09
N ASP A 78 -13.23 -14.54 7.19
CA ASP A 78 -13.73 -15.56 8.10
C ASP A 78 -15.10 -15.12 8.65
N PRO A 79 -16.14 -15.97 8.57
CA PRO A 79 -17.48 -15.59 9.07
C PRO A 79 -17.53 -15.24 10.57
N GLY A 80 -16.56 -15.70 11.35
CA GLY A 80 -16.44 -15.43 12.77
C GLY A 80 -15.57 -14.22 13.12
N ARG A 81 -14.97 -13.51 12.11
CA ARG A 81 -14.09 -12.39 12.38
C ARG A 81 -14.74 -11.21 13.11
N ASP A 82 -16.00 -10.97 12.86
CA ASP A 82 -16.82 -9.97 13.54
C ASP A 82 -18.01 -10.65 14.22
N PRO A 83 -18.11 -10.58 15.56
CA PRO A 83 -19.20 -11.26 16.28
C PRO A 83 -20.59 -10.68 16.00
N ARG A 84 -20.69 -9.51 15.38
CA ARG A 84 -21.95 -8.82 15.10
C ARG A 84 -22.60 -9.30 13.81
N LEU A 85 -21.79 -9.54 12.75
CA LEU A 85 -22.26 -9.95 11.43
C LEU A 85 -21.10 -10.47 10.57
N HIS A 86 -21.43 -11.19 9.49
CA HIS A 86 -20.43 -11.63 8.54
C HIS A 86 -19.91 -10.45 7.70
N THR A 87 -18.67 -10.06 7.94
CA THR A 87 -17.97 -9.02 7.16
C THR A 87 -16.90 -9.63 6.26
N VAL A 88 -16.60 -8.93 5.17
CA VAL A 88 -15.41 -9.17 4.33
C VAL A 88 -14.62 -7.87 4.32
N SER A 89 -13.47 -7.88 4.95
CA SER A 89 -12.65 -6.68 5.08
C SER A 89 -11.43 -6.72 4.16
N THR A 90 -11.28 -5.66 3.39
CA THR A 90 -10.08 -5.42 2.61
C THR A 90 -9.14 -4.53 3.41
N VAL A 91 -7.95 -5.04 3.73
CA VAL A 91 -6.95 -4.32 4.50
C VAL A 91 -6.00 -3.56 3.58
N PHE A 92 -5.77 -2.28 3.87
CA PHE A 92 -4.80 -1.44 3.19
C PHE A 92 -3.62 -1.10 4.09
N ILE A 93 -2.42 -1.05 3.51
CA ILE A 93 -1.27 -0.40 4.12
C ILE A 93 -1.27 1.06 3.65
N ALA A 94 -1.14 1.98 4.60
CA ALA A 94 -1.13 3.41 4.34
C ALA A 94 -0.01 4.10 5.11
N ALA A 95 0.47 5.22 4.61
CA ALA A 95 1.40 6.11 5.30
C ALA A 95 0.70 7.42 5.66
N ALA A 96 1.03 7.94 6.84
CA ALA A 96 0.62 9.26 7.28
C ALA A 96 1.75 9.96 8.04
N SER A 97 1.59 11.27 8.23
CA SER A 97 2.44 12.08 9.09
C SER A 97 1.59 12.83 10.11
N GLY A 98 2.20 13.19 11.24
CA GLY A 98 1.53 13.94 12.30
C GLY A 98 1.03 13.05 13.44
N GLN A 99 0.26 13.66 14.36
CA GLN A 99 -0.27 13.01 15.55
C GLN A 99 -1.75 12.69 15.34
N PRO A 100 -2.17 11.41 15.47
CA PRO A 100 -3.56 11.04 15.35
C PRO A 100 -4.39 11.66 16.50
N ARG A 101 -5.65 11.93 16.19
CA ARG A 101 -6.66 12.37 17.17
C ARG A 101 -7.90 11.51 16.98
N GLY A 102 -8.43 10.97 18.08
CA GLY A 102 -9.66 10.22 18.02
C GLY A 102 -10.81 11.06 17.49
N GLY A 103 -11.59 10.48 16.59
CA GLY A 103 -12.83 11.07 16.08
C GLY A 103 -14.02 10.80 17.01
N ASP A 104 -15.23 11.12 16.55
CA ASP A 104 -16.46 11.09 17.36
C ASP A 104 -16.77 9.68 17.93
N ASP A 105 -16.55 8.62 17.17
CA ASP A 105 -16.78 7.23 17.55
C ASP A 105 -15.56 6.53 18.14
N ALA A 106 -14.35 7.03 17.90
CA ALA A 106 -13.11 6.59 18.53
C ALA A 106 -12.91 7.33 19.85
N GLY A 107 -12.62 6.59 20.93
CA GLY A 107 -12.26 7.18 22.23
C GLY A 107 -10.93 7.90 22.14
N GLN A 108 -9.95 7.27 21.57
CA GLN A 108 -8.60 7.78 21.35
C GLN A 108 -8.03 7.16 20.06
N ALA A 109 -7.13 7.91 19.42
CA ALA A 109 -6.24 7.36 18.40
C ALA A 109 -4.79 7.61 18.84
N ARG A 110 -3.94 6.58 18.77
CA ARG A 110 -2.55 6.66 19.23
C ARG A 110 -1.62 5.89 18.29
N ILE A 111 -0.36 6.33 18.26
CA ILE A 111 0.72 5.62 17.60
C ILE A 111 1.34 4.66 18.61
N PHE A 112 1.55 3.42 18.20
CA PHE A 112 2.22 2.37 18.96
C PHE A 112 3.40 1.83 18.17
N SER A 113 4.53 1.63 18.83
CA SER A 113 5.58 0.78 18.27
C SER A 113 5.12 -0.69 18.30
N ARG A 114 5.77 -1.54 17.51
CA ARG A 114 5.49 -2.99 17.48
C ARG A 114 5.59 -3.61 18.88
N GLU A 115 6.56 -3.19 19.66
CA GLU A 115 6.86 -3.69 20.99
C GLU A 115 5.81 -3.30 22.04
N GLU A 116 5.11 -2.19 21.81
CA GLU A 116 4.05 -1.71 22.71
C GLU A 116 2.72 -2.44 22.51
N ILE A 117 2.54 -3.09 21.34
CA ILE A 117 1.30 -3.84 21.04
C ILE A 117 1.38 -5.22 21.70
N THR A 118 1.24 -5.25 23.03
CA THR A 118 1.30 -6.49 23.84
C THR A 118 -0.08 -6.97 24.30
N PHE A 119 -1.14 -6.31 23.87
CA PHE A 119 -2.53 -6.55 24.23
C PHE A 119 -3.31 -7.08 23.03
N PRO A 120 -4.43 -7.82 23.28
CA PRO A 120 -5.28 -8.26 22.19
C PRO A 120 -6.01 -7.08 21.55
N LEU A 121 -6.19 -7.15 20.24
CA LEU A 121 -7.00 -6.20 19.49
C LEU A 121 -8.41 -6.73 19.32
N ALA A 122 -9.36 -5.82 19.11
CA ALA A 122 -10.74 -6.16 18.76
C ALA A 122 -10.78 -6.91 17.41
N PHE A 123 -11.83 -7.69 17.19
CA PHE A 123 -12.01 -8.51 15.99
C PHE A 123 -10.86 -9.51 15.78
N ASP A 124 -10.48 -9.70 14.53
CA ASP A 124 -9.33 -10.47 14.09
C ASP A 124 -8.06 -9.61 13.85
N HIS A 125 -8.06 -8.35 14.33
CA HIS A 125 -6.99 -7.40 14.06
C HIS A 125 -5.62 -7.82 14.61
N SER A 126 -5.61 -8.63 15.69
CA SER A 126 -4.37 -9.25 16.16
C SER A 126 -3.78 -10.20 15.12
N GLN A 127 -4.61 -10.94 14.36
CA GLN A 127 -4.15 -11.79 13.26
C GLN A 127 -3.67 -10.95 12.08
N ILE A 128 -4.40 -9.89 11.73
CA ILE A 128 -4.01 -8.96 10.66
C ILE A 128 -2.62 -8.39 10.93
N LEU A 129 -2.36 -7.90 12.14
CA LEU A 129 -1.04 -7.35 12.49
C LEU A 129 0.05 -8.41 12.53
N LYS A 130 -0.25 -9.63 12.95
CA LYS A 130 0.71 -10.73 12.89
C LYS A 130 1.14 -11.02 11.45
N ASP A 131 0.19 -11.10 10.52
CA ASP A 131 0.45 -11.36 9.11
C ASP A 131 1.25 -10.18 8.49
N TYR A 132 0.87 -8.94 8.84
CA TYR A 132 1.57 -7.74 8.44
C TYR A 132 3.04 -7.74 8.90
N PHE A 133 3.32 -8.08 10.17
CA PHE A 133 4.70 -8.10 10.65
C PHE A 133 5.54 -9.20 9.99
N VAL A 134 4.96 -10.37 9.72
CA VAL A 134 5.63 -11.42 8.94
C VAL A 134 5.97 -10.92 7.53
N TRP A 135 5.00 -10.30 6.87
CA TRP A 135 5.21 -9.71 5.55
C TRP A 135 6.26 -8.59 5.62
N ARG A 136 6.16 -7.67 6.58
CA ARG A 136 7.09 -6.54 6.72
C ARG A 136 8.53 -6.99 6.98
N ASP A 137 8.72 -8.02 7.82
CA ASP A 137 10.03 -8.59 8.12
C ASP A 137 10.66 -9.31 6.90
N SER A 138 9.84 -9.78 5.96
CA SER A 138 10.28 -10.43 4.71
C SER A 138 10.69 -9.42 3.63
N GLN A 139 10.32 -8.13 3.78
CA GLN A 139 10.70 -7.11 2.81
C GLN A 139 12.20 -6.81 2.89
N PRO A 140 12.87 -6.54 1.75
CA PRO A 140 14.27 -6.17 1.75
C PRO A 140 14.49 -4.96 2.65
N LYS A 141 15.36 -5.09 3.66
CA LYS A 141 15.80 -3.94 4.45
C LYS A 141 16.67 -3.08 3.54
N ILE A 142 16.23 -1.87 3.23
CA ILE A 142 17.09 -0.88 2.59
C ILE A 142 18.22 -0.61 3.60
N PRO A 143 19.50 -0.86 3.26
CA PRO A 143 20.61 -0.62 4.17
C PRO A 143 20.61 0.85 4.60
N GLY A 144 20.70 1.09 5.90
CA GLY A 144 20.54 2.38 6.54
C GLY A 144 21.37 3.50 5.92
N GLY A 145 20.69 4.55 5.49
CA GLY A 145 21.27 5.87 5.42
C GLY A 145 21.14 6.50 6.80
N GLU A 146 22.23 7.00 7.35
CA GLU A 146 22.23 7.90 8.50
C GLU A 146 21.26 9.05 8.21
N VAL A 147 20.25 9.21 9.06
CA VAL A 147 19.29 10.32 8.94
C VAL A 147 19.98 11.56 9.47
N GLU A 148 20.64 12.32 8.59
CA GLU A 148 20.91 13.72 8.89
C GLU A 148 19.57 14.48 8.88
N ASP A 149 19.37 15.30 9.93
CA ASP A 149 18.24 16.21 10.10
C ASP A 149 17.95 16.98 8.81
N ARG A 150 16.90 16.58 8.11
CA ARG A 150 16.30 17.41 7.04
C ARG A 150 14.81 17.48 7.30
N GLU A 151 14.36 18.71 7.52
CA GLU A 151 12.96 19.10 7.53
C GLU A 151 12.21 18.45 6.36
N SER A 152 11.06 17.82 6.67
CA SER A 152 10.05 17.28 5.76
C SER A 152 10.58 16.51 4.54
N THR A 153 11.02 15.27 4.75
CA THR A 153 11.28 14.39 3.60
C THR A 153 10.36 13.18 3.65
N SER A 154 9.56 13.04 2.60
CA SER A 154 8.75 11.84 2.33
C SER A 154 9.61 10.59 2.42
N LEU A 155 9.09 9.49 2.98
CA LEU A 155 9.73 8.16 3.11
C LEU A 155 10.00 7.46 1.76
N TRP A 156 9.80 8.16 0.67
CA TRP A 156 10.22 7.80 -0.67
C TRP A 156 11.38 8.71 -1.06
N PRO A 157 12.42 8.21 -1.72
CA PRO A 157 13.38 9.10 -2.33
C PRO A 157 12.60 9.97 -3.32
N GLU A 158 12.27 11.19 -2.90
CA GLU A 158 12.12 12.25 -3.86
C GLU A 158 13.39 12.19 -4.69
N ALA A 159 13.19 12.11 -6.01
CA ALA A 159 14.31 12.17 -6.95
C ALA A 159 15.23 13.27 -6.45
N ARG A 160 16.48 12.90 -6.12
CA ARG A 160 17.49 13.88 -5.77
C ARG A 160 17.41 14.95 -6.83
N GLU A 161 17.05 16.16 -6.41
CA GLU A 161 17.28 17.37 -7.18
C GLU A 161 18.80 17.55 -7.32
N ASP A 162 19.38 16.76 -8.21
CA ASP A 162 20.52 17.23 -8.95
C ASP A 162 19.92 18.06 -10.10
N ASN A 163 20.21 19.35 -10.13
CA ASN A 163 19.68 20.42 -10.97
C ASN A 163 19.45 20.10 -12.47
N GLY A 164 18.68 19.09 -12.75
CA GLY A 164 18.10 18.70 -14.01
C GLY A 164 16.74 18.12 -13.73
N GLU A 165 15.70 18.95 -13.76
CA GLU A 165 14.31 18.52 -13.80
C GLU A 165 14.19 17.41 -14.85
N LEU A 166 13.97 16.15 -14.42
CA LEU A 166 13.53 15.07 -15.29
C LEU A 166 12.15 15.46 -15.81
N LYS A 167 12.11 16.09 -16.95
CA LYS A 167 10.88 16.43 -17.63
C LYS A 167 10.28 15.12 -18.17
N GLU A 168 8.98 15.00 -18.13
CA GLU A 168 8.26 13.87 -18.75
C GLU A 168 8.68 13.67 -20.22
N GLU A 169 9.16 14.73 -20.86
CA GLU A 169 9.72 14.79 -22.21
C GLU A 169 11.04 14.01 -22.39
N ASP A 170 11.75 13.70 -21.30
CA ASP A 170 13.01 12.95 -21.31
C ASP A 170 12.84 11.45 -21.15
N LEU A 171 11.60 10.99 -20.90
CA LEU A 171 11.26 9.59 -20.77
C LEU A 171 10.67 9.06 -22.07
N VAL A 172 11.07 7.84 -22.42
CA VAL A 172 10.53 7.10 -23.56
C VAL A 172 10.10 5.72 -23.16
N GLU A 173 9.06 5.23 -23.80
CA GLU A 173 8.55 3.88 -23.62
C GLU A 173 9.57 2.86 -24.17
N LEU A 174 10.05 1.97 -23.30
CA LEU A 174 10.92 0.86 -23.66
C LEU A 174 10.10 -0.36 -24.08
N THR A 175 9.11 -0.73 -23.27
CA THR A 175 8.23 -1.87 -23.52
C THR A 175 6.93 -1.76 -22.74
N ARG A 176 5.98 -2.61 -23.11
CA ARG A 176 4.70 -2.78 -22.40
C ARG A 176 4.56 -4.22 -21.95
N VAL A 177 4.09 -4.40 -20.74
CA VAL A 177 3.83 -5.70 -20.17
C VAL A 177 2.44 -5.73 -19.53
N TRP A 178 1.82 -6.91 -19.52
CA TRP A 178 0.46 -7.10 -19.01
C TRP A 178 0.42 -7.51 -17.54
N SER A 179 1.59 -7.62 -16.90
CA SER A 179 1.72 -8.02 -15.51
C SER A 179 2.63 -7.06 -14.75
N LEU A 180 2.14 -6.53 -13.62
CA LEU A 180 2.97 -5.72 -12.74
C LEU A 180 4.19 -6.50 -12.23
N ALA A 181 4.04 -7.81 -11.98
CA ALA A 181 5.16 -8.65 -11.57
C ALA A 181 6.26 -8.71 -12.64
N GLU A 182 5.87 -8.82 -13.92
CA GLU A 182 6.81 -8.78 -15.04
C GLU A 182 7.48 -7.41 -15.17
N ALA A 183 6.71 -6.33 -15.02
CA ALA A 183 7.24 -4.97 -15.02
C ALA A 183 8.29 -4.75 -13.92
N GLU A 184 8.03 -5.23 -12.69
CA GLU A 184 8.97 -5.13 -11.58
C GLU A 184 10.24 -5.97 -11.79
N VAL A 185 10.14 -7.12 -12.42
CA VAL A 185 11.31 -7.93 -12.82
C VAL A 185 12.18 -7.18 -13.83
N ILE A 186 11.57 -6.60 -14.86
CA ILE A 186 12.28 -5.79 -15.87
C ILE A 186 12.95 -4.58 -15.22
N LYS A 187 12.23 -3.86 -14.35
CA LYS A 187 12.76 -2.71 -13.61
C LYS A 187 13.95 -3.11 -12.73
N SER A 188 13.86 -4.23 -12.01
CA SER A 188 14.94 -4.76 -11.18
C SER A 188 16.17 -5.13 -12.03
N PHE A 189 15.96 -5.77 -13.19
CA PHE A 189 17.00 -6.14 -14.13
C PHE A 189 17.71 -4.92 -14.71
N LEU A 190 16.96 -3.92 -15.19
CA LEU A 190 17.54 -2.67 -15.69
C LEU A 190 18.28 -1.91 -14.60
N GLY A 191 17.71 -1.85 -13.38
CA GLY A 191 18.33 -1.22 -12.22
C GLY A 191 19.65 -1.87 -11.82
N SER A 192 19.76 -3.21 -11.86
CA SER A 192 21.03 -3.92 -11.61
C SER A 192 22.11 -3.65 -12.65
N ASN A 193 21.72 -3.20 -13.86
CA ASN A 193 22.61 -2.75 -14.92
C ASN A 193 22.86 -1.23 -14.92
N GLY A 194 22.45 -0.54 -13.85
CA GLY A 194 22.68 0.90 -13.64
C GLY A 194 21.80 1.81 -14.49
N LEU A 195 20.66 1.29 -14.99
CA LEU A 195 19.70 2.06 -15.77
C LEU A 195 18.50 2.47 -14.93
N MET A 196 18.12 3.74 -14.98
CA MET A 196 16.93 4.24 -14.33
C MET A 196 15.67 3.86 -15.13
N CYS A 197 14.70 3.26 -14.47
CA CYS A 197 13.46 2.80 -15.06
C CYS A 197 12.26 3.23 -14.22
N LEU A 198 11.22 3.77 -14.87
CA LEU A 198 9.95 4.13 -14.27
C LEU A 198 8.83 3.23 -14.80
N LEU A 199 7.93 2.81 -13.94
CA LEU A 199 6.72 2.08 -14.32
C LEU A 199 5.53 3.02 -14.31
N LYS A 200 4.79 3.07 -15.43
CA LYS A 200 3.55 3.84 -15.55
C LYS A 200 2.41 2.88 -15.87
N GLY A 201 1.58 2.55 -14.88
CA GLY A 201 0.36 1.80 -15.09
C GLY A 201 -0.70 2.69 -15.75
N GLN A 202 -1.31 2.26 -16.83
CA GLN A 202 -2.56 2.85 -17.29
C GLN A 202 -3.69 2.19 -16.50
N ILE A 203 -4.22 2.89 -15.51
CA ILE A 203 -5.52 2.58 -14.95
C ILE A 203 -6.53 3.00 -16.01
N VAL A 204 -6.96 2.05 -16.83
CA VAL A 204 -8.10 2.28 -17.72
C VAL A 204 -9.32 2.39 -16.83
N HIS A 205 -9.84 3.60 -16.63
CA HIS A 205 -11.19 3.83 -16.14
C HIS A 205 -12.17 3.32 -17.19
N SER A 206 -12.37 2.02 -17.25
CA SER A 206 -13.39 1.40 -18.07
C SER A 206 -14.51 0.86 -17.18
N ILE A 207 -15.70 1.34 -17.43
CA ILE A 207 -16.97 1.10 -16.74
C ILE A 207 -17.50 -0.33 -17.02
N TYR A 208 -16.70 -1.37 -16.78
CA TYR A 208 -17.20 -2.76 -16.82
C TYR A 208 -16.56 -3.61 -15.74
N PRO A 209 -17.37 -4.25 -14.86
CA PRO A 209 -16.91 -4.92 -13.65
C PRO A 209 -16.56 -6.40 -13.84
N PHE A 210 -16.04 -6.83 -14.97
CA PHE A 210 -15.62 -8.21 -15.20
C PHE A 210 -14.35 -8.28 -16.06
N THR A 211 -13.19 -8.14 -15.42
CA THR A 211 -11.97 -8.79 -15.90
C THR A 211 -11.34 -9.53 -14.73
N LEU A 212 -11.48 -10.83 -14.76
CA LEU A 212 -10.60 -11.79 -14.12
C LEU A 212 -9.19 -11.48 -14.61
N ASP A 213 -8.24 -11.47 -13.67
CA ASP A 213 -6.81 -11.19 -13.84
C ASP A 213 -6.45 -9.70 -13.89
N GLY A 214 -5.64 -9.26 -12.91
CA GLY A 214 -5.10 -7.91 -12.75
C GLY A 214 -4.24 -7.44 -13.93
N LEU A 215 -4.81 -7.39 -15.13
CA LEU A 215 -4.20 -7.04 -16.40
C LEU A 215 -4.46 -5.57 -16.71
N GLY A 216 -3.81 -4.68 -15.95
CA GLY A 216 -3.52 -3.34 -16.42
C GLY A 216 -2.22 -3.37 -17.21
N GLU A 217 -2.23 -2.84 -18.43
CA GLU A 217 -1.02 -2.62 -19.21
C GLU A 217 -0.08 -1.70 -18.42
N THR A 218 1.14 -2.17 -18.13
CA THR A 218 2.16 -1.39 -17.44
C THR A 218 3.24 -0.99 -18.44
N LEU A 219 3.44 0.30 -18.60
CA LEU A 219 4.51 0.87 -19.43
C LEU A 219 5.81 0.90 -18.63
N VAL A 220 6.86 0.41 -19.24
CA VAL A 220 8.23 0.51 -18.73
C VAL A 220 8.90 1.66 -19.45
N LEU A 221 9.19 2.73 -18.71
CA LEU A 221 9.79 3.97 -19.26
C LEU A 221 11.26 4.06 -18.84
N VAL A 222 12.11 4.51 -19.73
CA VAL A 222 13.54 4.80 -19.49
C VAL A 222 13.89 6.17 -20.01
N LEU A 223 15.04 6.71 -19.60
CA LEU A 223 15.55 7.97 -20.15
C LEU A 223 15.91 7.80 -21.61
N LYS A 224 15.60 8.80 -22.45
CA LYS A 224 15.94 8.82 -23.89
C LYS A 224 17.40 8.48 -24.16
N LYS A 225 18.31 9.01 -23.33
CA LYS A 225 19.76 8.76 -23.45
C LYS A 225 20.18 7.30 -23.22
N ASP A 226 19.35 6.56 -22.49
CA ASP A 226 19.62 5.17 -22.08
C ASP A 226 18.80 4.15 -22.89
N PHE A 227 17.96 4.61 -23.82
CA PHE A 227 16.99 3.79 -24.54
C PHE A 227 17.63 2.64 -25.33
N ASP A 228 18.66 2.93 -26.13
CA ASP A 228 19.30 1.92 -26.97
C ASP A 228 19.97 0.82 -26.12
N ARG A 229 20.65 1.23 -25.04
CA ARG A 229 21.27 0.31 -24.09
C ARG A 229 20.24 -0.52 -23.32
N ALA A 230 19.14 0.09 -22.91
CA ALA A 230 18.06 -0.61 -22.22
C ALA A 230 17.40 -1.66 -23.14
N LYS A 231 17.23 -1.31 -24.40
CA LYS A 231 16.64 -2.19 -25.41
C LYS A 231 17.54 -3.40 -25.68
N GLU A 232 18.84 -3.21 -25.88
CA GLU A 232 19.80 -4.29 -26.06
C GLU A 232 19.79 -5.27 -24.87
N LEU A 233 19.85 -4.75 -23.65
CA LEU A 233 19.80 -5.57 -22.44
C LEU A 233 18.49 -6.36 -22.32
N LEU A 234 17.36 -5.78 -22.71
CA LEU A 234 16.08 -6.46 -22.66
C LEU A 234 15.94 -7.57 -23.70
N GLU A 235 16.51 -7.35 -24.90
CA GLU A 235 16.57 -8.37 -25.97
C GLU A 235 17.43 -9.57 -25.54
N ASP A 236 18.59 -9.32 -24.92
CA ASP A 236 19.46 -10.37 -24.37
C ASP A 236 18.76 -11.17 -23.25
N TYR A 237 18.02 -10.45 -22.37
CA TYR A 237 17.26 -11.06 -21.28
C TYR A 237 16.15 -11.97 -21.81
N THR A 238 15.41 -11.55 -22.85
CA THR A 238 14.31 -12.32 -23.43
C THR A 238 14.82 -13.53 -24.21
N THR A 239 15.93 -13.40 -24.92
CA THR A 239 16.57 -14.48 -25.69
C THR A 239 17.08 -15.58 -24.76
N SER A 240 17.71 -15.22 -23.64
CA SER A 240 18.20 -16.17 -22.63
C SER A 240 17.11 -16.99 -21.94
N ARG A 241 15.85 -16.55 -21.97
CA ARG A 241 14.68 -17.28 -21.41
C ARG A 241 13.99 -18.19 -22.43
N SER A 242 14.20 -17.98 -23.71
CA SER A 242 13.58 -18.81 -24.76
C SER A 242 14.31 -20.14 -24.96
N ASP A 243 15.53 -20.28 -24.43
CA ASP A 243 16.40 -21.46 -24.60
C ASP A 243 16.38 -22.40 -23.35
N GLN A 244 15.45 -22.19 -22.40
CA GLN A 244 15.22 -23.06 -21.24
C GLN A 244 13.77 -23.56 -21.21
#